data_497a911ceaf74838c04787421e506a79
#
_entry.id   497a911ceaf74838c04787421e506a79
#
_cell.length_a   1.000
_cell.length_b   1.000
_cell.length_c   1.000
_cell.angle_alpha   90.00
_cell.angle_beta   90.00
_cell.angle_gamma   90.00
#
_symmetry.space_group_name_H-M   'P 1'
#
loop_
_entity.id
_entity.type
_entity.pdbx_description
1 polymer ?
#
loop_
_entity_poly.entity_id
_entity_poly.type
_entity_poly.pdbx_seq_one_letter_code
_entity_poly.pdbx_strand_id
1 'polypeptide(L)'
;FSHVPLLPEMHFWSDQIRNSDQLLQILKDYVHAGGTILAFVHGHNHADQIFNMDEFPIVSIGCAKCEDFKDHKPDGSITYDRKMGTVTQELWDVMLIDPEEKKIDFVRFGAGEDRSVRVKG
;
A
#
# COMPACT_ATOMS: atom_id res chain seq x y z
N PHE A 1 -9.31 4.00 -0.96
CA PHE A 1 -8.08 4.53 -1.56
C PHE A 1 -7.77 5.91 -0.99
N SER A 2 -6.50 6.18 -0.76
CA SER A 2 -6.01 7.48 -0.30
C SER A 2 -4.68 7.79 -0.98
N HIS A 3 -4.30 9.08 -1.04
CA HIS A 3 -2.93 9.43 -1.42
C HIS A 3 -1.97 9.20 -0.24
N VAL A 4 -2.37 9.55 0.98
CA VAL A 4 -1.51 9.54 2.17
C VAL A 4 -1.68 8.27 2.99
N PRO A 5 -0.63 7.84 3.73
CA PRO A 5 -0.69 6.69 4.60
C PRO A 5 -1.63 6.89 5.79
N LEU A 6 -2.15 5.78 6.29
CA LEU A 6 -3.05 5.72 7.46
C LEU A 6 -2.28 5.54 8.77
N LEU A 7 -1.24 4.69 8.77
CA LEU A 7 -0.48 4.35 9.97
C LEU A 7 0.70 5.31 10.18
N PRO A 8 0.97 5.74 11.42
CA PRO A 8 2.14 6.56 11.74
C PRO A 8 3.46 5.92 11.29
N GLU A 9 3.58 4.60 11.42
CA GLU A 9 4.77 3.83 11.02
C GLU A 9 5.04 3.87 9.51
N MET A 10 4.03 4.20 8.73
CA MET A 10 4.12 4.33 7.28
C MET A 10 4.19 5.79 6.82
N HIS A 11 4.22 6.75 7.75
CA HIS A 11 4.37 8.16 7.40
C HIS A 11 5.80 8.43 6.93
N PHE A 12 5.91 8.84 5.65
CA PHE A 12 7.16 9.21 5.02
C PHE A 12 6.97 10.53 4.26
N TRP A 13 7.98 11.36 4.18
CA TRP A 13 7.92 12.72 3.64
C TRP A 13 7.05 13.70 4.45
N SER A 14 6.40 13.23 5.50
CA SER A 14 5.57 14.05 6.37
C SER A 14 5.68 13.57 7.80
N ASP A 15 6.01 14.46 8.72
CA ASP A 15 6.08 14.13 10.14
C ASP A 15 4.70 13.84 10.72
N GLN A 16 3.67 14.39 10.10
CA GLN A 16 2.31 14.21 10.57
C GLN A 16 1.30 14.19 9.43
N ILE A 17 0.49 13.16 9.41
CA ILE A 17 -0.75 13.11 8.62
C ILE A 17 -1.89 13.42 9.59
N ARG A 18 -2.56 14.55 9.36
CA ARG A 18 -3.66 14.98 10.25
C ARG A 18 -4.83 14.01 10.21
N ASN A 19 -5.38 13.71 11.38
CA ASN A 19 -6.58 12.89 11.57
C ASN A 19 -6.44 11.43 11.09
N SER A 20 -5.24 10.93 10.85
CA SER A 20 -5.05 9.54 10.45
C SER A 20 -5.48 8.56 11.55
N ASP A 21 -5.24 8.89 12.81
CA ASP A 21 -5.68 8.12 13.97
C ASP A 21 -7.21 8.05 14.09
N GLN A 22 -7.89 9.17 13.84
CA GLN A 22 -9.36 9.22 13.86
C GLN A 22 -9.95 8.40 12.71
N LEU A 23 -9.38 8.51 11.50
CA LEU A 23 -9.80 7.70 10.37
C LEU A 23 -9.57 6.20 10.63
N LEU A 24 -8.41 5.85 11.16
CA LEU A 24 -8.09 4.47 11.52
C LEU A 24 -9.12 3.90 12.48
N GLN A 25 -9.48 4.66 13.53
CA GLN A 25 -10.47 4.21 14.50
C GLN A 25 -11.85 4.00 13.88
N ILE A 26 -12.30 4.91 13.02
CA ILE A 26 -13.57 4.78 12.29
C ILE A 26 -13.59 3.51 11.44
N LEU A 27 -12.48 3.22 10.72
CA LEU A 27 -12.38 2.03 9.89
C LEU A 27 -12.39 0.74 10.73
N LYS A 28 -11.69 0.73 11.86
CA LYS A 28 -11.71 -0.40 12.80
C LYS A 28 -13.10 -0.62 13.40
N ASP A 29 -13.77 0.44 13.83
CA ASP A 29 -15.13 0.36 14.37
C ASP A 29 -16.11 -0.22 13.34
N TYR A 30 -15.97 0.17 12.07
CA TYR A 30 -16.76 -0.40 10.98
C TYR A 30 -16.55 -1.92 10.85
N VAL A 31 -15.29 -2.38 10.91
CA VAL A 31 -14.98 -3.82 10.84
C VAL A 31 -15.49 -4.55 12.07
N HIS A 32 -15.31 -3.99 13.27
CA HIS A 32 -15.81 -4.58 14.51
C HIS A 32 -17.34 -4.63 14.57
N ALA A 33 -18.03 -3.76 13.86
CA ALA A 33 -19.49 -3.80 13.69
C ALA A 33 -19.98 -4.81 12.65
N GLY A 34 -19.06 -5.59 12.06
CA GLY A 34 -19.37 -6.64 11.07
C GLY A 34 -19.14 -6.23 9.62
N GLY A 35 -18.61 -5.04 9.36
CA GLY A 35 -18.22 -4.60 8.02
C GLY A 35 -16.97 -5.30 7.52
N THR A 36 -16.73 -5.23 6.22
CA THR A 36 -15.53 -5.78 5.60
C THR A 36 -14.78 -4.70 4.83
N ILE A 37 -13.49 -4.57 5.09
CA ILE A 37 -12.56 -3.74 4.33
C ILE A 37 -11.52 -4.67 3.71
N LEU A 38 -11.47 -4.75 2.38
CA LEU A 38 -10.56 -5.66 1.68
C LEU A 38 -9.10 -5.21 1.79
N ALA A 39 -8.86 -3.93 1.70
CA ALA A 39 -7.57 -3.29 1.95
C ALA A 39 -7.71 -1.77 2.04
N PHE A 40 -6.80 -1.12 2.73
CA PHE A 40 -6.56 0.32 2.60
C PHE A 40 -5.34 0.52 1.69
N VAL A 41 -5.56 1.07 0.50
CA VAL A 41 -4.50 1.27 -0.51
C VAL A 41 -4.14 2.74 -0.59
N HIS A 42 -2.84 3.03 -0.49
CA HIS A 42 -2.35 4.40 -0.57
C HIS A 42 -1.04 4.51 -1.36
N GLY A 43 -0.70 5.73 -1.76
CA GLY A 43 0.57 6.10 -2.38
C GLY A 43 1.46 6.89 -1.43
N HIS A 44 1.92 8.06 -1.86
CA HIS A 44 2.75 9.01 -1.14
C HIS A 44 4.18 8.52 -0.85
N ASN A 45 4.35 7.31 -0.36
CA ASN A 45 5.65 6.76 0.07
C ASN A 45 6.58 6.37 -1.09
N HIS A 46 6.08 6.31 -2.32
CA HIS A 46 6.81 5.88 -3.50
C HIS A 46 7.45 4.49 -3.38
N ALA A 47 6.92 3.64 -2.52
CA ALA A 47 7.45 2.30 -2.27
C ALA A 47 6.34 1.28 -2.05
N ASP A 48 6.63 0.04 -2.42
CA ASP A 48 5.77 -1.07 -2.08
C ASP A 48 5.96 -1.44 -0.61
N GLN A 49 4.87 -1.43 0.14
CA GLN A 49 4.80 -1.89 1.53
C GLN A 49 3.48 -2.60 1.75
N ILE A 50 3.49 -3.66 2.53
CA ILE A 50 2.27 -4.32 3.00
C ILE A 50 2.34 -4.41 4.52
N PHE A 51 1.32 -3.90 5.19
CA PHE A 51 1.15 -4.00 6.63
C PHE A 51 -0.15 -4.76 6.91
N ASN A 52 -0.03 -5.97 7.45
CA ASN A 52 -1.18 -6.82 7.76
C ASN A 52 -1.69 -6.54 9.16
N MET A 53 -2.72 -5.71 9.27
CA MET A 53 -3.47 -5.54 10.51
C MET A 53 -4.46 -6.70 10.69
N ASP A 54 -4.99 -6.83 11.89
CA ASP A 54 -6.00 -7.86 12.17
C ASP A 54 -7.33 -7.52 11.49
N GLU A 55 -7.66 -6.25 11.37
CA GLU A 55 -8.92 -5.79 10.77
C GLU A 55 -8.88 -5.80 9.24
N PHE A 56 -7.78 -5.34 8.65
CA PHE A 56 -7.59 -5.28 7.19
C PHE A 56 -6.13 -5.01 6.84
N PRO A 57 -5.67 -5.43 5.65
CA PRO A 57 -4.34 -5.09 5.18
C PRO A 57 -4.25 -3.63 4.72
N ILE A 58 -3.08 -3.02 4.93
CA ILE A 58 -2.72 -1.71 4.39
C ILE A 58 -1.63 -1.90 3.35
N VAL A 59 -1.83 -1.32 2.17
CA VAL A 59 -0.92 -1.48 1.03
C VAL A 59 -0.47 -0.12 0.54
N SER A 60 0.83 0.14 0.63
CA SER A 60 1.47 1.23 -0.09
C SER A 60 1.90 0.74 -1.47
N ILE A 61 1.65 1.54 -2.48
CA ILE A 61 2.05 1.24 -3.86
C ILE A 61 3.22 2.12 -4.29
N GLY A 62 4.10 1.56 -5.12
CA GLY A 62 5.23 2.26 -5.70
C GLY A 62 4.83 3.41 -6.62
N CYS A 63 5.79 4.23 -6.97
CA CYS A 63 5.60 5.37 -7.85
C CYS A 63 5.96 4.99 -9.29
N ALA A 64 5.08 5.28 -10.24
CA ALA A 64 5.33 5.04 -11.65
C ALA A 64 6.55 5.84 -12.18
N LYS A 65 6.86 6.97 -11.57
CA LYS A 65 7.96 7.85 -11.99
C LYS A 65 9.31 7.49 -11.36
N CYS A 66 9.36 7.37 -10.04
CA CYS A 66 10.63 7.15 -9.31
C CYS A 66 10.40 6.75 -7.85
N GLU A 67 11.44 6.15 -7.27
CA GLU A 67 11.59 5.91 -5.82
C GLU A 67 12.72 6.81 -5.31
N ASP A 68 12.49 8.11 -5.20
CA ASP A 68 13.53 9.07 -4.79
C ASP A 68 13.64 9.13 -3.26
N PHE A 69 14.20 8.11 -2.66
CA PHE A 69 14.40 8.06 -1.20
C PHE A 69 15.75 8.63 -0.77
N LYS A 70 16.69 8.80 -1.67
CA LYS A 70 18.09 9.14 -1.35
C LYS A 70 18.62 8.20 -0.27
N ASP A 71 18.91 8.75 0.91
CA ASP A 71 19.45 7.98 2.05
C ASP A 71 18.35 7.46 2.99
N HIS A 72 17.09 7.76 2.71
CA HIS A 72 15.96 7.40 3.57
C HIS A 72 14.96 6.53 2.82
N LYS A 73 14.90 5.27 3.20
CA LYS A 73 13.94 4.29 2.70
C LYS A 73 12.92 3.97 3.78
N PRO A 74 11.61 4.00 3.51
CA PRO A 74 10.62 3.59 4.50
C PRO A 74 10.87 2.17 5.00
N ASP A 75 10.76 1.95 6.30
CA ASP A 75 10.97 0.64 6.91
C ASP A 75 10.02 -0.41 6.30
N GLY A 76 10.56 -1.58 6.01
CA GLY A 76 9.81 -2.68 5.40
C GLY A 76 9.39 -2.46 3.94
N SER A 77 9.81 -1.35 3.33
CA SER A 77 9.52 -1.10 1.93
C SER A 77 10.46 -1.88 1.01
N ILE A 78 9.94 -2.25 -0.16
CA ILE A 78 10.71 -2.87 -1.22
C ILE A 78 10.87 -1.85 -2.34
N THR A 79 12.11 -1.62 -2.74
CA THR A 79 12.46 -0.82 -3.90
C THR A 79 13.18 -1.68 -4.92
N TYR A 80 12.95 -1.38 -6.19
CA TYR A 80 13.48 -2.16 -7.29
C TYR A 80 14.43 -1.31 -8.13
N ASP A 81 15.46 -1.96 -8.71
CA ASP A 81 16.30 -1.30 -9.69
C ASP A 81 15.50 -0.99 -10.95
N ARG A 82 15.47 0.29 -11.31
CA ARG A 82 14.76 0.77 -12.48
C ARG A 82 15.76 1.23 -13.54
N LYS A 83 15.65 0.63 -14.72
CA LYS A 83 16.58 0.89 -15.80
C LYS A 83 15.86 1.55 -16.97
N MET A 84 16.25 2.78 -17.28
CA MET A 84 15.74 3.53 -18.43
C MET A 84 15.92 2.77 -19.73
N GLY A 85 14.92 2.82 -20.60
CA GLY A 85 14.91 2.12 -21.88
C GLY A 85 14.64 0.62 -21.80
N THR A 86 14.31 0.10 -20.63
CA THR A 86 13.87 -1.30 -20.43
C THR A 86 12.48 -1.34 -19.80
N VAL A 87 11.88 -2.53 -19.74
CA VAL A 87 10.57 -2.72 -19.10
C VAL A 87 10.58 -2.29 -17.62
N THR A 88 11.71 -2.39 -16.94
CA THR A 88 11.85 -1.98 -15.54
C THR A 88 11.87 -0.46 -15.33
N GLN A 89 11.85 0.32 -16.38
CA GLN A 89 11.55 1.75 -16.29
C GLN A 89 10.15 2.00 -15.75
N GLU A 90 9.21 1.13 -16.12
CA GLU A 90 7.80 1.21 -15.72
C GLU A 90 7.58 0.56 -14.35
N LEU A 91 6.54 1.02 -13.65
CA LEU A 91 6.04 0.41 -12.42
C LEU A 91 4.58 0.82 -12.22
N TRP A 92 3.69 -0.12 -12.42
CA TRP A 92 2.26 0.03 -12.10
C TRP A 92 1.61 -1.33 -11.91
N ASP A 93 0.43 -1.36 -11.35
CA ASP A 93 -0.29 -2.58 -11.02
C ASP A 93 -1.68 -2.61 -11.67
N VAL A 94 -2.08 -3.79 -12.07
CA VAL A 94 -3.49 -4.12 -12.28
C VAL A 94 -4.02 -4.76 -11.00
N MET A 95 -5.09 -4.19 -10.44
CA MET A 95 -5.75 -4.76 -9.26
C MET A 95 -6.88 -5.70 -9.69
N LEU A 96 -6.81 -6.93 -9.22
CA LEU A 96 -7.88 -7.91 -9.35
C LEU A 96 -8.53 -8.06 -7.97
N ILE A 97 -9.79 -7.66 -7.86
CA ILE A 97 -10.53 -7.67 -6.59
C ILE A 97 -11.52 -8.83 -6.60
N ASP A 98 -11.37 -9.73 -5.65
CA ASP A 98 -12.27 -10.84 -5.40
C ASP A 98 -12.99 -10.64 -4.06
N PRO A 99 -14.22 -10.13 -4.06
CA PRO A 99 -14.96 -9.89 -2.82
C PRO A 99 -15.40 -11.17 -2.11
N GLU A 100 -15.63 -12.26 -2.85
CA GLU A 100 -16.07 -13.54 -2.28
C GLU A 100 -14.93 -14.18 -1.49
N GLU A 101 -13.73 -14.20 -2.08
CA GLU A 101 -12.51 -14.70 -1.43
C GLU A 101 -11.88 -13.65 -0.49
N LYS A 102 -12.42 -12.44 -0.42
CA LYS A 102 -11.88 -11.30 0.36
C LYS A 102 -10.41 -11.04 0.06
N LYS A 103 -10.06 -11.05 -1.23
CA LYS A 103 -8.70 -11.03 -1.74
C LYS A 103 -8.51 -9.91 -2.74
N ILE A 104 -7.31 -9.35 -2.78
CA ILE A 104 -6.85 -8.45 -3.84
C ILE A 104 -5.50 -8.95 -4.33
N ASP A 105 -5.38 -9.17 -5.63
CA ASP A 105 -4.12 -9.42 -6.31
C ASP A 105 -3.66 -8.13 -7.01
N PHE A 106 -2.41 -7.79 -6.83
CA PHE A 106 -1.72 -6.71 -7.53
C PHE A 106 -0.78 -7.34 -8.55
N VAL A 107 -1.18 -7.29 -9.81
CA VAL A 107 -0.38 -7.82 -10.91
C VAL A 107 0.52 -6.71 -11.44
N ARG A 108 1.82 -6.87 -11.22
CA ARG A 108 2.83 -5.86 -11.55
C ARG A 108 3.17 -5.85 -13.03
N PHE A 109 3.23 -4.65 -13.61
CA PHE A 109 3.93 -4.40 -14.86
C PHE A 109 5.17 -3.56 -14.60
N GLY A 110 6.31 -4.00 -15.13
CA GLY A 110 7.59 -3.30 -14.97
C GLY A 110 8.42 -3.82 -13.81
N ALA A 111 9.03 -2.92 -13.06
CA ALA A 111 9.88 -3.27 -11.93
C ALA A 111 9.07 -3.84 -10.78
N GLY A 112 9.57 -4.88 -10.14
CA GLY A 112 8.96 -5.48 -8.96
C GLY A 112 8.24 -6.79 -9.25
N GLU A 113 7.36 -7.18 -8.32
CA GLU A 113 6.70 -8.48 -8.31
C GLU A 113 5.21 -8.34 -8.07
N ASP A 114 4.46 -9.36 -8.47
CA ASP A 114 3.05 -9.51 -8.10
C ASP A 114 2.93 -9.65 -6.59
N ARG A 115 1.87 -9.08 -6.02
CA ARG A 115 1.57 -9.18 -4.60
C ARG A 115 0.10 -9.54 -4.41
N SER A 116 -0.20 -10.08 -3.26
CA SER A 116 -1.56 -10.45 -2.89
C SER A 116 -1.82 -10.13 -1.43
N VAL A 117 -3.02 -9.65 -1.14
CA VAL A 117 -3.50 -9.47 0.23
C VAL A 117 -4.86 -10.12 0.40
N ARG A 118 -5.12 -10.59 1.60
CA ARG A 118 -6.40 -11.21 1.96
C ARG A 118 -6.80 -10.77 3.35
N VAL A 119 -8.09 -10.51 3.55
CA VAL A 119 -8.61 -10.23 4.89
C VAL A 119 -8.62 -11.52 5.70
N LYS A 120 -8.16 -11.44 6.94
CA LYS A 120 -8.18 -12.56 7.88
C LYS A 120 -9.63 -12.91 8.26
N GLY A 121 -9.90 -14.17 8.40
CA GLY A 121 -11.19 -14.69 8.86
C GLY A 121 -12.11 -15.11 7.77
#